data_687362b4653e4e1cbb3fbccd776f788f
#
_entry.id   687362b4653e4e1cbb3fbccd776f788f
#
_cell.length_a   1.000
_cell.length_b   1.000
_cell.length_c   1.000
_cell.angle_alpha   90.00
_cell.angle_beta   90.00
_cell.angle_gamma   90.00
#
_symmetry.space_group_name_H-M   'P 1'
#
loop_
_entity.id
_entity.type
_entity.pdbx_description
1 polymer ?
#
loop_
_entity_poly.entity_id
_entity_poly.type
_entity_poly.pdbx_seq_one_letter_code
_entity_poly.pdbx_strand_id
1 'polypeptide(L)'
;MLRDFCTTRIAIGPIGADAQIPTRNPLSMSINITNKGSNFIYIFAAANTKYRMKKENMIIWGLVLLFAVMMSIPYLVPHTGFLALFGIIPLLCVERITTLLNKKHIWVYHYSAFVLWNAITTFWVCNATVGGGLFAVFANAFQMSLVFGLFRLSKKKFSGALPYIFLMVTWIAWERFYFDAEISWPWLVLGNAFARSIGSIQWYEFTGSLGGSLWIWMSNLSIFGLLVSLSDGSVFTWNWKAKTAAFSGLAALLIAPFIVSAAVGSKYNDAMISDENLEVLIIQPNIDPYNKFQAMTQDQQNAILEAQIVKELAYRKNDSTAAPLLIVAPETFTGDIVVGQYERSRTWRRFTTLLKDYPNVNMLFGASAYDYINAAEAPSYTARDLGRDLWVESHNSALMIDGTARTEIFHKSKLVVAVEQTPYPRIFCKIDEMLGGVMGRCVGQDEISLLNVRDVEGNDVKIGCAVCYESVYGEYYTDYIRKGARAMAIITNDAWWGDTPGYRQHLSYASLRAIETRRAIARCANTGISAIVSPSGKILQPTPWWEQAVIKGQVPLRDDLTFFVSHGDITGRICSFVFVLLLLALAVRFGTKH
;
A
#
# COMPACT_ATOMS: atom_id res chain seq x y z
N MET A 1 -6.17 -29.44 22.10
CA MET A 1 -7.42 -29.09 21.37
C MET A 1 -7.44 -29.52 19.91
N LEU A 2 -6.31 -29.67 19.22
CA LEU A 2 -6.25 -30.18 17.83
C LEU A 2 -6.19 -31.73 17.74
N ARG A 3 -5.85 -32.42 18.81
CA ARG A 3 -5.73 -33.89 18.85
C ARG A 3 -7.08 -34.62 18.81
N ASP A 4 -8.14 -34.03 19.32
CA ASP A 4 -9.45 -34.68 19.45
C ASP A 4 -10.31 -34.65 18.17
N PHE A 5 -9.84 -33.97 17.11
CA PHE A 5 -10.56 -33.91 15.84
C PHE A 5 -10.22 -35.02 14.85
N CYS A 6 -9.16 -35.83 15.09
CA CYS A 6 -8.67 -36.81 14.12
C CYS A 6 -8.81 -38.31 14.55
N THR A 7 -9.32 -38.59 15.74
CA THR A 7 -9.35 -40.00 16.23
C THR A 7 -10.75 -40.43 16.63
N THR A 8 -11.63 -40.61 15.64
CA THR A 8 -12.74 -41.54 15.79
C THR A 8 -12.91 -42.29 14.48
N ARG A 9 -12.02 -43.27 14.26
CA ARG A 9 -12.34 -44.42 13.40
C ARG A 9 -13.27 -45.31 14.18
N ILE A 10 -14.54 -45.36 13.78
CA ILE A 10 -15.45 -46.42 14.20
C ILE A 10 -15.02 -47.67 13.41
N ALA A 11 -14.47 -48.63 14.11
CA ALA A 11 -14.26 -49.99 13.59
C ALA A 11 -15.62 -50.65 13.39
N ILE A 12 -16.04 -50.83 12.14
CA ILE A 12 -17.16 -51.74 11.80
C ILE A 12 -16.51 -53.10 11.53
N GLY A 13 -16.73 -54.02 12.46
CA GLY A 13 -16.40 -55.45 12.26
C GLY A 13 -17.29 -56.06 11.17
N PRO A 14 -16.85 -57.18 10.55
CA PRO A 14 -17.56 -57.76 9.41
C PRO A 14 -18.82 -58.48 9.91
N ILE A 15 -19.98 -58.10 9.39
CA ILE A 15 -21.22 -58.92 9.43
C ILE A 15 -21.41 -59.49 8.04
N GLY A 16 -21.61 -60.83 8.03
CA GLY A 16 -21.61 -61.71 6.90
C GLY A 16 -22.60 -61.36 5.79
N ALA A 17 -22.25 -61.92 4.65
CA ALA A 17 -23.00 -61.90 3.41
C ALA A 17 -24.38 -62.55 3.54
N ASP A 18 -25.29 -62.02 2.78
CA ASP A 18 -26.49 -62.53 2.14
C ASP A 18 -27.74 -61.67 2.42
N ALA A 19 -28.03 -60.76 1.48
CA ALA A 19 -29.39 -60.43 1.09
C ALA A 19 -29.40 -59.59 -0.19
N GLN A 20 -30.07 -60.09 -1.17
CA GLN A 20 -30.29 -59.55 -2.51
C GLN A 20 -30.95 -58.18 -2.54
N ILE A 21 -30.50 -57.34 -3.47
CA ILE A 21 -31.10 -56.05 -3.83
C ILE A 21 -32.37 -56.27 -4.66
N PRO A 22 -33.48 -55.58 -4.36
CA PRO A 22 -34.45 -55.20 -5.36
C PRO A 22 -34.49 -53.69 -5.56
N THR A 23 -34.26 -53.30 -6.79
CA THR A 23 -34.58 -52.00 -7.36
C THR A 23 -36.09 -51.76 -7.37
N ARG A 24 -36.58 -50.57 -6.86
CA ARG A 24 -37.64 -49.74 -7.47
C ARG A 24 -38.19 -48.67 -6.55
N ASN A 25 -38.12 -47.48 -7.09
CA ASN A 25 -38.96 -46.24 -7.01
C ASN A 25 -39.70 -45.81 -5.72
N PRO A 26 -39.76 -44.45 -5.52
CA PRO A 26 -40.26 -43.82 -4.31
C PRO A 26 -41.78 -43.55 -4.43
N LEU A 27 -42.47 -43.61 -3.35
CA LEU A 27 -43.77 -43.04 -2.99
C LEU A 27 -44.67 -44.09 -2.31
N SER A 28 -44.67 -44.03 -1.03
CA SER A 28 -45.84 -44.17 -0.15
C SER A 28 -45.36 -44.49 1.27
N MET A 29 -45.28 -43.47 2.07
CA MET A 29 -44.97 -43.59 3.49
C MET A 29 -46.28 -43.67 4.24
N SER A 30 -46.74 -44.88 4.52
CA SER A 30 -47.75 -45.13 5.55
C SER A 30 -47.06 -45.10 6.92
N ILE A 31 -47.37 -44.08 7.72
CA ILE A 31 -46.85 -43.92 9.07
C ILE A 31 -47.60 -44.88 9.99
N ASN A 32 -46.98 -45.93 10.45
CA ASN A 32 -47.44 -46.71 11.59
C ASN A 32 -46.79 -46.17 12.87
N ILE A 33 -47.55 -45.51 13.71
CA ILE A 33 -47.12 -44.90 14.98
C ILE A 33 -47.14 -45.99 16.05
N THR A 34 -46.00 -46.65 16.26
CA THR A 34 -45.71 -47.36 17.51
C THR A 34 -44.21 -47.51 17.68
N ASN A 35 -43.55 -46.46 18.08
CA ASN A 35 -42.27 -46.58 18.84
C ASN A 35 -41.83 -45.23 19.43
N LYS A 36 -42.24 -44.95 20.67
CA LYS A 36 -41.82 -43.73 21.41
C LYS A 36 -40.31 -43.63 21.67
N GLY A 37 -39.52 -44.67 21.37
CA GLY A 37 -38.08 -44.67 21.57
C GLY A 37 -37.27 -44.13 20.38
N SER A 38 -37.77 -44.27 19.13
CA SER A 38 -37.03 -43.82 17.94
C SER A 38 -37.04 -42.28 17.74
N ASN A 39 -38.08 -41.60 18.17
CA ASN A 39 -38.16 -40.15 18.06
C ASN A 39 -37.16 -39.44 18.98
N PHE A 40 -36.83 -39.96 20.15
CA PHE A 40 -35.83 -39.39 21.05
C PHE A 40 -34.41 -39.51 20.46
N ILE A 41 -34.08 -40.60 19.82
CA ILE A 41 -32.76 -40.80 19.19
C ILE A 41 -32.60 -39.87 17.97
N TYR A 42 -33.63 -39.65 17.17
CA TYR A 42 -33.62 -38.68 16.05
C TYR A 42 -33.52 -37.25 16.52
N ILE A 43 -34.21 -36.86 17.60
CA ILE A 43 -34.11 -35.51 18.19
C ILE A 43 -32.75 -35.28 18.82
N PHE A 44 -32.15 -36.25 19.51
CA PHE A 44 -30.80 -36.17 20.08
C PHE A 44 -29.74 -36.17 18.99
N ALA A 45 -29.86 -36.96 17.93
CA ALA A 45 -28.96 -36.96 16.76
C ALA A 45 -29.04 -35.60 16.02
N ALA A 46 -30.23 -35.07 15.80
CA ALA A 46 -30.45 -33.76 15.17
C ALA A 46 -29.94 -32.61 16.06
N ALA A 47 -30.16 -32.68 17.38
CA ALA A 47 -29.63 -31.69 18.33
C ALA A 47 -28.09 -31.74 18.40
N ASN A 48 -27.49 -32.93 18.45
CA ASN A 48 -26.03 -33.10 18.37
C ASN A 48 -25.45 -32.59 17.05
N THR A 49 -26.11 -32.89 15.92
CA THR A 49 -25.70 -32.41 14.59
C THR A 49 -25.78 -30.87 14.51
N LYS A 50 -26.87 -30.27 15.00
CA LYS A 50 -27.05 -28.82 15.04
C LYS A 50 -26.03 -28.13 15.98
N TYR A 51 -25.74 -28.72 17.13
CA TYR A 51 -24.73 -28.25 18.06
C TYR A 51 -23.33 -28.33 17.44
N ARG A 52 -22.99 -29.46 16.80
CA ARG A 52 -21.73 -29.66 16.08
C ARG A 52 -21.56 -28.65 14.95
N MET A 53 -22.57 -28.43 14.11
CA MET A 53 -22.55 -27.41 13.03
C MET A 53 -22.38 -26.01 13.57
N LYS A 54 -23.01 -25.66 14.72
CA LYS A 54 -22.82 -24.35 15.36
C LYS A 54 -21.39 -24.14 15.83
N LYS A 55 -20.78 -25.17 16.45
CA LYS A 55 -19.38 -25.15 16.91
C LYS A 55 -18.40 -25.00 15.74
N GLU A 56 -18.61 -25.72 14.62
CA GLU A 56 -17.78 -25.62 13.40
C GLU A 56 -17.84 -24.21 12.80
N ASN A 57 -19.02 -23.62 12.66
CA ASN A 57 -19.18 -22.27 12.15
C ASN A 57 -18.52 -21.23 13.07
N MET A 58 -18.61 -21.40 14.39
CA MET A 58 -17.95 -20.52 15.36
C MET A 58 -16.42 -20.58 15.22
N ILE A 59 -15.84 -21.76 14.98
CA ILE A 59 -14.41 -21.90 14.73
C ILE A 59 -14.01 -21.19 13.42
N ILE A 60 -14.78 -21.39 12.35
CA ILE A 60 -14.51 -20.77 11.05
C ILE A 60 -14.53 -19.23 11.17
N TRP A 61 -15.56 -18.65 11.80
CA TRP A 61 -15.64 -17.21 12.01
C TRP A 61 -14.57 -16.68 12.97
N GLY A 62 -14.20 -17.46 13.98
CA GLY A 62 -13.05 -17.15 14.84
C GLY A 62 -11.73 -17.06 14.08
N LEU A 63 -11.49 -17.98 13.12
CA LEU A 63 -10.32 -17.93 12.25
C LEU A 63 -10.36 -16.76 11.25
N VAL A 64 -11.55 -16.42 10.74
CA VAL A 64 -11.75 -15.22 9.89
C VAL A 64 -11.36 -13.96 10.65
N LEU A 65 -11.84 -13.81 11.89
CA LEU A 65 -11.49 -12.67 12.73
C LEU A 65 -10.00 -12.67 13.10
N LEU A 66 -9.43 -13.85 13.44
CA LEU A 66 -8.02 -13.98 13.77
C LEU A 66 -7.12 -13.55 12.61
N PHE A 67 -7.45 -13.95 11.37
CA PHE A 67 -6.77 -13.49 10.16
C PHE A 67 -6.79 -11.95 10.07
N ALA A 68 -7.99 -11.36 10.17
CA ALA A 68 -8.15 -9.92 10.02
C ALA A 68 -7.34 -9.14 11.08
N VAL A 69 -7.37 -9.60 12.34
CA VAL A 69 -6.61 -8.97 13.44
C VAL A 69 -5.10 -9.15 13.23
N MET A 70 -4.63 -10.37 12.96
CA MET A 70 -3.19 -10.64 12.77
C MET A 70 -2.61 -9.85 11.60
N MET A 71 -3.35 -9.70 10.51
CA MET A 71 -2.91 -8.93 9.34
C MET A 71 -3.03 -7.42 9.53
N SER A 72 -3.88 -6.93 10.43
CA SER A 72 -4.03 -5.50 10.71
C SER A 72 -2.97 -4.96 11.67
N ILE A 73 -2.58 -5.73 12.69
CA ILE A 73 -1.62 -5.29 13.72
C ILE A 73 -0.31 -4.74 13.13
N PRO A 74 0.33 -5.35 12.10
CA PRO A 74 1.56 -4.83 11.53
C PRO A 74 1.47 -3.39 10.98
N TYR A 75 0.32 -3.00 10.47
CA TYR A 75 0.08 -1.65 9.94
C TYR A 75 -0.25 -0.63 11.05
N LEU A 76 -0.78 -1.09 12.18
CA LEU A 76 -1.26 -0.24 13.27
C LEU A 76 -0.22 -0.07 14.39
N VAL A 77 0.51 -1.13 14.72
CA VAL A 77 1.43 -1.18 15.86
C VAL A 77 2.89 -1.28 15.37
N PRO A 78 3.80 -0.41 15.84
CA PRO A 78 5.22 -0.48 15.47
C PRO A 78 5.87 -1.82 15.88
N HIS A 79 6.88 -2.23 15.14
CA HIS A 79 7.72 -3.41 15.41
C HIS A 79 7.00 -4.77 15.40
N THR A 80 5.77 -4.84 14.87
CA THR A 80 4.96 -6.06 14.81
C THR A 80 4.90 -6.69 13.42
N GLY A 81 5.68 -6.21 12.46
CA GLY A 81 5.71 -6.72 11.07
C GLY A 81 5.87 -8.25 10.98
N PHE A 82 6.60 -8.87 11.91
CA PHE A 82 6.79 -10.31 11.97
C PHE A 82 5.48 -11.11 12.07
N LEU A 83 4.38 -10.52 12.58
CA LEU A 83 3.09 -11.20 12.66
C LEU A 83 2.52 -11.53 11.27
N ALA A 84 2.87 -10.76 10.24
CA ALA A 84 2.47 -11.05 8.87
C ALA A 84 3.02 -12.40 8.36
N LEU A 85 4.16 -12.88 8.91
CA LEU A 85 4.75 -14.18 8.55
C LEU A 85 3.87 -15.38 8.96
N PHE A 86 2.88 -15.14 9.82
CA PHE A 86 1.93 -16.13 10.34
C PHE A 86 0.47 -15.74 10.07
N GLY A 87 0.23 -14.51 9.68
CA GLY A 87 -1.10 -13.90 9.66
C GLY A 87 -2.07 -14.48 8.64
N ILE A 88 -1.57 -15.11 7.56
CA ILE A 88 -2.41 -15.71 6.50
C ILE A 88 -2.83 -17.14 6.86
N ILE A 89 -2.13 -17.82 7.78
CA ILE A 89 -2.42 -19.20 8.19
C ILE A 89 -3.89 -19.41 8.58
N PRO A 90 -4.53 -18.54 9.41
CA PRO A 90 -5.93 -18.73 9.77
C PRO A 90 -6.86 -18.79 8.55
N LEU A 91 -6.61 -17.94 7.52
CA LEU A 91 -7.39 -17.96 6.29
C LEU A 91 -7.20 -19.24 5.47
N LEU A 92 -5.98 -19.77 5.41
CA LEU A 92 -5.69 -21.07 4.79
C LEU A 92 -6.38 -22.21 5.56
N CYS A 93 -6.46 -22.12 6.88
CA CYS A 93 -7.21 -23.06 7.71
C CYS A 93 -8.73 -22.96 7.43
N VAL A 94 -9.28 -21.75 7.28
CA VAL A 94 -10.69 -21.55 6.87
C VAL A 94 -10.97 -22.27 5.56
N GLU A 95 -10.11 -22.08 4.55
CA GLU A 95 -10.26 -22.74 3.25
C GLU A 95 -10.23 -24.27 3.38
N ARG A 96 -9.25 -24.81 4.11
CA ARG A 96 -9.12 -26.26 4.32
C ARG A 96 -10.33 -26.84 5.05
N ILE A 97 -10.74 -26.25 6.18
CA ILE A 97 -11.87 -26.72 7.00
C ILE A 97 -13.16 -26.66 6.20
N THR A 98 -13.43 -25.55 5.51
CA THR A 98 -14.66 -25.38 4.72
C THR A 98 -14.72 -26.34 3.54
N THR A 99 -13.58 -26.65 2.93
CA THR A 99 -13.46 -27.67 1.86
C THR A 99 -13.73 -29.07 2.40
N LEU A 100 -13.10 -29.45 3.52
CA LEU A 100 -13.30 -30.77 4.16
C LEU A 100 -14.75 -31.00 4.62
N LEU A 101 -15.41 -29.94 5.09
CA LEU A 101 -16.80 -29.98 5.54
C LEU A 101 -17.83 -29.79 4.40
N ASN A 102 -17.38 -29.68 3.15
CA ASN A 102 -18.24 -29.41 1.98
C ASN A 102 -19.21 -28.23 2.20
N LYS A 103 -18.73 -27.14 2.87
CA LYS A 103 -19.55 -25.96 3.13
C LYS A 103 -19.92 -25.29 1.82
N LYS A 104 -21.18 -24.83 1.73
CA LYS A 104 -21.65 -23.95 0.65
C LYS A 104 -21.18 -22.50 0.89
N HIS A 105 -21.12 -21.71 -0.16
CA HIS A 105 -20.85 -20.28 -0.09
C HIS A 105 -19.52 -19.91 0.62
N ILE A 106 -18.45 -20.68 0.39
CA ILE A 106 -17.12 -20.45 1.00
C ILE A 106 -16.61 -19.03 0.69
N TRP A 107 -17.03 -18.45 -0.43
CA TRP A 107 -16.71 -17.09 -0.81
C TRP A 107 -17.03 -16.08 0.30
N VAL A 108 -18.15 -16.25 1.02
CA VAL A 108 -18.53 -15.36 2.11
C VAL A 108 -17.44 -15.27 3.19
N TYR A 109 -16.81 -16.39 3.54
CA TYR A 109 -15.80 -16.41 4.60
C TYR A 109 -14.53 -15.64 4.21
N HIS A 110 -13.97 -15.90 3.02
CA HIS A 110 -12.75 -15.20 2.63
C HIS A 110 -13.01 -13.74 2.23
N TYR A 111 -14.15 -13.43 1.63
CA TYR A 111 -14.52 -12.03 1.37
C TYR A 111 -14.69 -11.24 2.69
N SER A 112 -15.41 -11.80 3.67
CA SER A 112 -15.54 -11.18 4.99
C SER A 112 -14.18 -11.01 5.69
N ALA A 113 -13.27 -11.97 5.54
CA ALA A 113 -11.91 -11.88 6.10
C ALA A 113 -11.18 -10.66 5.51
N PHE A 114 -11.22 -10.48 4.20
CA PHE A 114 -10.59 -9.34 3.52
C PHE A 114 -11.30 -8.02 3.82
N VAL A 115 -12.63 -8.00 3.89
CA VAL A 115 -13.38 -6.79 4.29
C VAL A 115 -12.98 -6.37 5.70
N LEU A 116 -12.92 -7.29 6.66
CA LEU A 116 -12.52 -6.99 8.04
C LEU A 116 -11.07 -6.48 8.10
N TRP A 117 -10.14 -7.12 7.40
CA TRP A 117 -8.75 -6.65 7.35
C TRP A 117 -8.67 -5.24 6.78
N ASN A 118 -9.27 -4.98 5.61
CA ASN A 118 -9.30 -3.64 5.02
C ASN A 118 -9.95 -2.62 5.96
N ALA A 119 -11.12 -2.95 6.53
CA ALA A 119 -11.85 -2.04 7.42
C ALA A 119 -11.02 -1.69 8.67
N ILE A 120 -10.45 -2.68 9.37
CA ILE A 120 -9.65 -2.43 10.59
C ILE A 120 -8.41 -1.58 10.27
N THR A 121 -7.78 -1.79 9.11
CA THR A 121 -6.51 -1.16 8.77
C THR A 121 -6.68 0.22 8.14
N THR A 122 -7.74 0.43 7.34
CA THR A 122 -7.89 1.62 6.49
C THR A 122 -9.22 2.37 6.69
N PHE A 123 -9.95 2.16 7.80
CA PHE A 123 -11.21 2.85 8.12
C PHE A 123 -11.09 4.38 8.04
N TRP A 124 -9.92 4.91 8.31
CA TRP A 124 -9.62 6.34 8.35
C TRP A 124 -9.81 7.04 6.99
N VAL A 125 -9.80 6.32 5.89
CA VAL A 125 -10.12 6.89 4.56
C VAL A 125 -11.54 7.45 4.53
N CYS A 126 -12.47 6.89 5.32
CA CYS A 126 -13.83 7.39 5.45
C CYS A 126 -13.89 8.81 6.04
N ASN A 127 -12.86 9.28 6.75
CA ASN A 127 -12.82 10.66 7.25
C ASN A 127 -12.64 11.68 6.12
N ALA A 128 -11.89 11.32 5.07
CA ALA A 128 -11.75 12.18 3.90
C ALA A 128 -13.02 12.16 3.04
N THR A 129 -13.57 10.98 2.80
CA THR A 129 -14.83 10.78 2.09
C THR A 129 -15.45 9.44 2.46
N VAL A 130 -16.65 9.43 2.99
CA VAL A 130 -17.33 8.21 3.43
C VAL A 130 -17.53 7.24 2.25
N GLY A 131 -18.04 7.73 1.12
CA GLY A 131 -18.28 6.91 -0.07
C GLY A 131 -16.99 6.33 -0.64
N GLY A 132 -15.93 7.15 -0.77
CA GLY A 132 -14.61 6.71 -1.24
C GLY A 132 -13.96 5.70 -0.31
N GLY A 133 -14.05 5.91 1.01
CA GLY A 133 -13.52 4.97 2.00
C GLY A 133 -14.21 3.61 1.97
N LEU A 134 -15.56 3.59 1.91
CA LEU A 134 -16.30 2.35 1.77
C LEU A 134 -15.98 1.65 0.44
N PHE A 135 -15.90 2.40 -0.66
CA PHE A 135 -15.50 1.83 -1.94
C PHE A 135 -14.10 1.20 -1.85
N ALA A 136 -13.12 1.89 -1.28
CA ALA A 136 -11.76 1.37 -1.10
C ALA A 136 -11.75 0.06 -0.30
N VAL A 137 -12.48 -0.01 0.83
CA VAL A 137 -12.56 -1.21 1.67
C VAL A 137 -13.20 -2.38 0.91
N PHE A 138 -14.37 -2.18 0.32
CA PHE A 138 -15.10 -3.29 -0.30
C PHE A 138 -14.52 -3.71 -1.64
N ALA A 139 -14.09 -2.76 -2.49
CA ALA A 139 -13.52 -3.05 -3.80
C ALA A 139 -12.14 -3.73 -3.68
N ASN A 140 -11.29 -3.26 -2.75
CA ASN A 140 -10.00 -3.91 -2.52
C ASN A 140 -10.17 -5.33 -1.95
N ALA A 141 -11.06 -5.51 -0.96
CA ALA A 141 -11.41 -6.82 -0.43
C ALA A 141 -11.98 -7.76 -1.50
N PHE A 142 -12.77 -7.23 -2.44
CA PHE A 142 -13.31 -8.00 -3.57
C PHE A 142 -12.22 -8.50 -4.50
N GLN A 143 -11.27 -7.65 -4.88
CA GLN A 143 -10.12 -8.05 -5.71
C GLN A 143 -9.29 -9.15 -5.01
N MET A 144 -8.95 -8.97 -3.73
CA MET A 144 -8.27 -10.00 -2.92
C MET A 144 -9.06 -11.32 -2.91
N SER A 145 -10.38 -11.22 -2.80
CA SER A 145 -11.28 -12.37 -2.81
C SER A 145 -11.33 -13.08 -4.16
N LEU A 146 -11.20 -12.35 -5.28
CA LEU A 146 -11.08 -12.93 -6.61
C LEU A 146 -9.79 -13.74 -6.75
N VAL A 147 -8.65 -13.20 -6.30
CA VAL A 147 -7.36 -13.91 -6.29
C VAL A 147 -7.47 -15.21 -5.48
N PHE A 148 -8.09 -15.16 -4.30
CA PHE A 148 -8.31 -16.34 -3.47
C PHE A 148 -9.31 -17.32 -4.09
N GLY A 149 -10.30 -16.83 -4.83
CA GLY A 149 -11.24 -17.63 -5.62
C GLY A 149 -10.54 -18.39 -6.75
N LEU A 150 -9.59 -17.75 -7.45
CA LEU A 150 -8.75 -18.41 -8.47
C LEU A 150 -7.90 -19.55 -7.88
N PHE A 151 -7.34 -19.35 -6.69
CA PHE A 151 -6.66 -20.41 -5.95
C PHE A 151 -7.58 -21.60 -5.71
N ARG A 152 -8.79 -21.39 -5.23
CA ARG A 152 -9.76 -22.46 -5.01
C ARG A 152 -10.15 -23.16 -6.31
N LEU A 153 -10.26 -22.41 -7.41
CA LEU A 153 -10.51 -22.97 -8.73
C LEU A 153 -9.35 -23.86 -9.16
N SER A 154 -8.10 -23.42 -8.92
CA SER A 154 -6.90 -24.19 -9.28
C SER A 154 -6.81 -25.54 -8.56
N LYS A 155 -7.29 -25.66 -7.32
CA LYS A 155 -7.34 -26.91 -6.55
C LYS A 155 -8.20 -27.99 -7.21
N LYS A 156 -9.09 -27.67 -8.15
CA LYS A 156 -9.87 -28.65 -8.89
C LYS A 156 -9.06 -29.37 -9.96
N LYS A 157 -7.95 -28.79 -10.41
CA LYS A 157 -7.14 -29.29 -11.53
C LYS A 157 -5.67 -29.46 -11.20
N PHE A 158 -5.15 -28.79 -10.19
CA PHE A 158 -3.79 -28.94 -9.68
C PHE A 158 -3.80 -29.74 -8.38
N SER A 159 -2.72 -30.48 -8.13
CA SER A 159 -2.53 -31.30 -6.93
C SER A 159 -1.26 -30.92 -6.18
N GLY A 160 -1.11 -31.42 -4.95
CA GLY A 160 0.08 -31.20 -4.12
C GLY A 160 0.30 -29.72 -3.76
N ALA A 161 1.52 -29.25 -3.93
CA ALA A 161 1.92 -27.87 -3.63
C ALA A 161 1.51 -26.85 -4.73
N LEU A 162 1.20 -27.31 -5.95
CA LEU A 162 1.02 -26.44 -7.11
C LEU A 162 -0.11 -25.39 -6.95
N PRO A 163 -1.29 -25.71 -6.36
CA PRO A 163 -2.31 -24.70 -6.08
C PRO A 163 -1.81 -23.58 -5.16
N TYR A 164 -0.99 -23.90 -4.17
CA TYR A 164 -0.45 -22.93 -3.21
C TYR A 164 0.63 -22.03 -3.85
N ILE A 165 1.47 -22.61 -4.72
CA ILE A 165 2.40 -21.82 -5.56
C ILE A 165 1.60 -20.89 -6.48
N PHE A 166 0.53 -21.40 -7.10
CA PHE A 166 -0.38 -20.59 -7.92
C PHE A 166 -0.99 -19.44 -7.12
N LEU A 167 -1.45 -19.67 -5.89
CA LEU A 167 -1.95 -18.60 -5.01
C LEU A 167 -0.91 -17.52 -4.78
N MET A 168 0.30 -17.90 -4.39
CA MET A 168 1.40 -17.00 -4.09
C MET A 168 1.77 -16.11 -5.29
N VAL A 169 2.00 -16.74 -6.45
CA VAL A 169 2.39 -15.96 -7.64
C VAL A 169 1.24 -15.11 -8.20
N THR A 170 -0.01 -15.60 -8.11
CA THR A 170 -1.20 -14.83 -8.51
C THR A 170 -1.36 -13.59 -7.63
N TRP A 171 -1.14 -13.72 -6.32
CA TRP A 171 -1.25 -12.59 -5.40
C TRP A 171 -0.21 -11.52 -5.69
N ILE A 172 1.07 -11.91 -5.83
CA ILE A 172 2.16 -10.97 -6.11
C ILE A 172 2.01 -10.35 -7.51
N ALA A 173 1.56 -11.13 -8.50
CA ALA A 173 1.24 -10.61 -9.83
C ALA A 173 0.10 -9.58 -9.78
N TRP A 174 -0.93 -9.81 -8.97
CA TRP A 174 -2.01 -8.86 -8.72
C TRP A 174 -1.50 -7.60 -8.01
N GLU A 175 -0.69 -7.72 -6.95
CA GLU A 175 -0.09 -6.55 -6.28
C GLU A 175 0.72 -5.70 -7.26
N ARG A 176 1.52 -6.34 -8.14
CA ARG A 176 2.29 -5.64 -9.15
C ARG A 176 1.39 -4.92 -10.16
N PHE A 177 0.41 -5.63 -10.74
CA PHE A 177 -0.56 -5.04 -11.67
C PHE A 177 -1.32 -3.88 -11.03
N TYR A 178 -1.63 -3.98 -9.74
CA TYR A 178 -2.39 -3.00 -9.01
C TYR A 178 -1.65 -1.67 -8.79
N PHE A 179 -0.31 -1.64 -8.88
CA PHE A 179 0.46 -0.39 -8.89
C PHE A 179 0.27 0.42 -10.18
N ASP A 180 -0.06 -0.23 -11.29
CA ASP A 180 -0.18 0.42 -12.60
C ASP A 180 -1.63 0.65 -13.02
N ALA A 181 -2.61 0.05 -12.35
CA ALA A 181 -4.03 0.22 -12.64
C ALA A 181 -4.50 1.64 -12.27
N GLU A 182 -5.36 2.24 -13.11
CA GLU A 182 -5.95 3.56 -12.79
C GLU A 182 -6.81 3.53 -11.52
N ILE A 183 -7.51 2.41 -11.26
CA ILE A 183 -8.16 2.18 -9.97
C ILE A 183 -7.19 1.43 -9.08
N SER A 184 -6.27 2.12 -8.44
CA SER A 184 -5.25 1.54 -7.57
C SER A 184 -5.40 2.00 -6.13
N TRP A 185 -5.16 1.07 -5.21
CA TRP A 185 -5.07 1.32 -3.77
C TRP A 185 -4.02 0.39 -3.15
N PRO A 186 -2.70 0.58 -3.46
CA PRO A 186 -1.64 -0.34 -3.07
C PRO A 186 -1.24 -0.20 -1.59
N TRP A 187 -2.12 0.34 -0.75
CA TRP A 187 -1.86 0.60 0.65
C TRP A 187 -1.57 -0.69 1.43
N LEU A 188 -2.32 -1.76 1.14
CA LEU A 188 -2.22 -3.05 1.82
C LEU A 188 -1.39 -4.09 1.05
N VAL A 189 -0.44 -3.66 0.22
CA VAL A 189 0.59 -4.56 -0.30
C VAL A 189 1.27 -5.26 0.88
N LEU A 190 1.37 -6.59 0.83
CA LEU A 190 1.80 -7.38 1.99
C LEU A 190 3.16 -6.95 2.52
N GLY A 191 4.12 -6.64 1.64
CA GLY A 191 5.44 -6.17 2.07
C GLY A 191 5.41 -4.87 2.87
N ASN A 192 4.36 -4.04 2.71
CA ASN A 192 4.18 -2.82 3.50
C ASN A 192 3.87 -3.10 4.98
N ALA A 193 3.52 -4.35 5.35
CA ALA A 193 3.36 -4.76 6.75
C ALA A 193 4.62 -4.53 7.59
N PHE A 194 5.78 -4.45 6.97
CA PHE A 194 7.05 -4.18 7.65
C PHE A 194 7.46 -2.70 7.67
N ALA A 195 6.65 -1.79 7.12
CA ALA A 195 6.99 -0.36 7.03
C ALA A 195 7.33 0.28 8.39
N ARG A 196 6.74 -0.23 9.47
CA ARG A 196 6.99 0.20 10.86
C ARG A 196 7.98 -0.71 11.61
N SER A 197 8.66 -1.62 10.88
CA SER A 197 9.66 -2.58 11.38
C SER A 197 10.94 -2.53 10.53
N ILE A 198 11.43 -1.31 10.28
CA ILE A 198 12.51 -1.02 9.31
C ILE A 198 13.80 -1.83 9.54
N GLY A 199 14.10 -2.19 10.79
CA GLY A 199 15.25 -3.04 11.10
C GLY A 199 15.18 -4.46 10.51
N SER A 200 13.99 -4.90 10.07
CA SER A 200 13.76 -6.22 9.50
C SER A 200 13.87 -6.27 7.98
N ILE A 201 13.95 -5.11 7.30
CA ILE A 201 13.75 -4.99 5.86
C ILE A 201 14.81 -4.17 5.13
N GLN A 202 16.00 -4.01 5.70
CA GLN A 202 17.07 -3.28 5.03
C GLN A 202 17.46 -3.88 3.67
N TRP A 203 17.15 -5.15 3.45
CA TRP A 203 17.34 -5.86 2.18
C TRP A 203 16.31 -5.50 1.10
N TYR A 204 15.30 -4.63 1.38
CA TYR A 204 14.41 -4.11 0.34
C TYR A 204 15.16 -3.26 -0.71
N GLU A 205 16.38 -2.82 -0.44
CA GLU A 205 17.24 -2.21 -1.46
C GLU A 205 17.53 -3.14 -2.66
N PHE A 206 17.31 -4.47 -2.49
CA PHE A 206 17.47 -5.46 -3.56
C PHE A 206 16.15 -5.82 -4.25
N THR A 207 15.05 -5.85 -3.53
CA THR A 207 13.81 -6.49 -3.98
C THR A 207 12.58 -5.59 -3.98
N GLY A 208 12.66 -4.43 -3.35
CA GLY A 208 11.48 -3.62 -3.04
C GLY A 208 10.50 -4.34 -2.10
N SER A 209 9.33 -3.75 -1.92
CA SER A 209 8.28 -4.27 -1.04
C SER A 209 7.67 -5.60 -1.53
N LEU A 210 7.67 -5.89 -2.85
CA LEU A 210 7.14 -7.18 -3.34
C LEU A 210 8.02 -8.38 -2.97
N GLY A 211 9.32 -8.16 -2.71
CA GLY A 211 10.14 -9.18 -2.06
C GLY A 211 9.67 -9.52 -0.65
N GLY A 212 9.19 -8.52 0.09
CA GLY A 212 8.52 -8.72 1.38
C GLY A 212 7.22 -9.51 1.27
N SER A 213 6.41 -9.22 0.25
CA SER A 213 5.20 -10.00 -0.06
C SER A 213 5.53 -11.47 -0.34
N LEU A 214 6.60 -11.74 -1.10
CA LEU A 214 7.07 -13.09 -1.37
C LEU A 214 7.51 -13.79 -0.08
N TRP A 215 8.28 -13.13 0.77
CA TRP A 215 8.71 -13.66 2.06
C TRP A 215 7.53 -14.02 2.96
N ILE A 216 6.53 -13.15 3.06
CA ILE A 216 5.31 -13.39 3.82
C ILE A 216 4.57 -14.62 3.29
N TRP A 217 4.35 -14.72 1.98
CA TRP A 217 3.69 -15.86 1.38
C TRP A 217 4.45 -17.17 1.61
N MET A 218 5.76 -17.19 1.34
CA MET A 218 6.59 -18.38 1.54
C MET A 218 6.55 -18.84 2.99
N SER A 219 6.63 -17.92 3.95
CA SER A 219 6.57 -18.23 5.38
C SER A 219 5.23 -18.85 5.77
N ASN A 220 4.11 -18.20 5.41
CA ASN A 220 2.77 -18.70 5.73
C ASN A 220 2.49 -20.06 5.09
N LEU A 221 2.85 -20.27 3.83
CA LEU A 221 2.62 -21.53 3.12
C LEU A 221 3.49 -22.66 3.67
N SER A 222 4.76 -22.40 4.01
CA SER A 222 5.66 -23.40 4.59
C SER A 222 5.18 -23.84 5.98
N ILE A 223 4.80 -22.88 6.83
CA ILE A 223 4.27 -23.17 8.17
C ILE A 223 2.93 -23.93 8.05
N PHE A 224 2.04 -23.48 7.18
CA PHE A 224 0.76 -24.14 6.94
C PHE A 224 0.95 -25.57 6.45
N GLY A 225 1.86 -25.80 5.49
CA GLY A 225 2.20 -27.13 5.00
C GLY A 225 2.71 -28.06 6.11
N LEU A 226 3.57 -27.54 7.00
CA LEU A 226 4.06 -28.29 8.16
C LEU A 226 2.92 -28.60 9.15
N LEU A 227 2.05 -27.62 9.45
CA LEU A 227 0.88 -27.84 10.32
C LEU A 227 -0.08 -28.89 9.76
N VAL A 228 -0.27 -28.91 8.44
CA VAL A 228 -1.06 -29.94 7.76
C VAL A 228 -0.41 -31.31 7.95
N SER A 229 0.91 -31.42 7.69
CA SER A 229 1.65 -32.68 7.82
C SER A 229 1.73 -33.18 9.27
N LEU A 230 1.71 -32.30 10.25
CA LEU A 230 1.57 -32.65 11.66
C LEU A 230 0.16 -33.18 11.98
N SER A 231 -0.86 -32.51 11.42
CA SER A 231 -2.28 -32.84 11.65
C SER A 231 -2.68 -34.20 11.08
N ASP A 232 -2.18 -34.57 9.89
CA ASP A 232 -2.47 -35.86 9.24
C ASP A 232 -1.45 -36.96 9.59
N GLY A 233 -0.44 -36.61 10.38
CA GLY A 233 0.58 -37.56 10.83
C GLY A 233 1.67 -37.88 9.80
N SER A 234 1.60 -37.35 8.59
CA SER A 234 2.56 -37.62 7.51
C SER A 234 3.99 -37.23 7.85
N VAL A 235 4.19 -36.20 8.67
CA VAL A 235 5.51 -35.77 9.14
C VAL A 235 6.26 -36.89 9.89
N PHE A 236 5.54 -37.82 10.55
CA PHE A 236 6.15 -38.88 11.32
C PHE A 236 6.72 -39.98 10.42
N THR A 237 6.20 -40.11 9.18
CA THR A 237 6.69 -41.06 8.18
C THR A 237 7.92 -40.54 7.42
N TRP A 238 8.25 -39.26 7.54
CA TRP A 238 9.43 -38.69 6.89
C TRP A 238 10.71 -39.27 7.50
N ASN A 239 11.70 -39.53 6.65
CA ASN A 239 13.03 -39.89 7.13
C ASN A 239 13.69 -38.66 7.81
N TRP A 240 14.75 -38.91 8.58
CA TRP A 240 15.43 -37.87 9.34
C TRP A 240 15.96 -36.73 8.44
N LYS A 241 16.46 -37.04 7.22
CA LYS A 241 16.96 -36.05 6.26
C LYS A 241 15.85 -35.10 5.80
N ALA A 242 14.66 -35.65 5.49
CA ALA A 242 13.51 -34.83 5.10
C ALA A 242 13.02 -33.95 6.25
N LYS A 243 12.98 -34.46 7.48
CA LYS A 243 12.65 -33.68 8.68
C LYS A 243 13.64 -32.55 8.86
N THR A 244 14.95 -32.84 8.87
CA THR A 244 16.01 -31.84 9.01
C THR A 244 15.90 -30.78 7.91
N ALA A 245 15.75 -31.16 6.65
CA ALA A 245 15.61 -30.24 5.53
C ALA A 245 14.39 -29.32 5.68
N ALA A 246 13.22 -29.87 6.08
CA ALA A 246 12.00 -29.09 6.27
C ALA A 246 12.14 -28.08 7.42
N PHE A 247 12.63 -28.51 8.59
CA PHE A 247 12.76 -27.64 9.75
C PHE A 247 13.90 -26.62 9.60
N SER A 248 15.07 -27.03 9.08
CA SER A 248 16.19 -26.09 8.84
C SER A 248 15.85 -25.10 7.72
N GLY A 249 15.17 -25.55 6.65
CA GLY A 249 14.71 -24.67 5.58
C GLY A 249 13.69 -23.65 6.07
N LEU A 250 12.74 -24.08 6.92
CA LEU A 250 11.79 -23.15 7.53
C LEU A 250 12.49 -22.17 8.49
N ALA A 251 13.41 -22.64 9.31
CA ALA A 251 14.19 -21.78 10.20
C ALA A 251 15.02 -20.76 9.40
N ALA A 252 15.68 -21.20 8.33
CA ALA A 252 16.41 -20.31 7.43
C ALA A 252 15.50 -19.27 6.77
N LEU A 253 14.33 -19.69 6.26
CA LEU A 253 13.35 -18.78 5.65
C LEU A 253 12.87 -17.70 6.62
N LEU A 254 12.66 -18.06 7.88
CA LEU A 254 12.17 -17.11 8.90
C LEU A 254 13.27 -16.20 9.44
N ILE A 255 14.51 -16.71 9.60
CA ILE A 255 15.59 -16.02 10.32
C ILE A 255 16.55 -15.29 9.37
N ALA A 256 16.89 -15.87 8.23
CA ALA A 256 17.90 -15.30 7.34
C ALA A 256 17.58 -13.87 6.87
N PRO A 257 16.33 -13.50 6.53
CA PRO A 257 16.04 -12.12 6.15
C PRO A 257 16.32 -11.10 7.27
N PHE A 258 16.16 -11.46 8.54
CA PHE A 258 16.53 -10.59 9.66
C PHE A 258 18.06 -10.44 9.77
N ILE A 259 18.81 -11.52 9.59
CA ILE A 259 20.28 -11.49 9.60
C ILE A 259 20.79 -10.64 8.44
N VAL A 260 20.27 -10.84 7.23
CA VAL A 260 20.62 -10.05 6.06
C VAL A 260 20.26 -8.58 6.29
N SER A 261 19.09 -8.31 6.87
CA SER A 261 18.67 -6.95 7.21
C SER A 261 19.64 -6.27 8.18
N ALA A 262 20.07 -6.97 9.22
CA ALA A 262 21.05 -6.43 10.16
C ALA A 262 22.41 -6.17 9.50
N ALA A 263 22.89 -7.08 8.66
CA ALA A 263 24.15 -6.94 7.94
C ALA A 263 24.13 -5.80 6.91
N VAL A 264 23.02 -5.66 6.16
CA VAL A 264 22.83 -4.55 5.22
C VAL A 264 22.67 -3.24 5.98
N GLY A 265 21.83 -3.23 7.03
CA GLY A 265 21.55 -2.03 7.82
C GLY A 265 22.77 -1.45 8.51
N SER A 266 23.73 -2.29 8.93
CA SER A 266 24.96 -1.83 9.57
C SER A 266 25.82 -0.93 8.67
N LYS A 267 25.73 -1.09 7.34
CA LYS A 267 26.43 -0.23 6.35
C LYS A 267 25.87 1.19 6.33
N TYR A 268 24.65 1.39 6.82
CA TYR A 268 23.94 2.66 6.78
C TYR A 268 23.71 3.25 8.18
N ASN A 269 24.45 2.80 9.21
CA ASN A 269 24.33 3.37 10.55
C ASN A 269 24.69 4.86 10.55
N ASP A 270 25.71 5.25 9.82
CA ASP A 270 26.20 6.62 9.68
C ASP A 270 25.80 7.25 8.34
N ALA A 271 24.70 6.78 7.75
CA ALA A 271 24.26 7.19 6.40
C ALA A 271 23.85 8.67 6.30
N MET A 272 23.73 9.38 7.42
CA MET A 272 23.53 10.84 7.47
C MET A 272 24.86 11.60 7.42
N ILE A 273 26.01 10.92 7.53
CA ILE A 273 27.33 11.51 7.34
C ILE A 273 27.70 11.38 5.87
N SER A 274 27.91 12.50 5.20
CA SER A 274 28.33 12.60 3.81
C SER A 274 29.22 13.81 3.63
N ASP A 275 30.13 13.74 2.66
CA ASP A 275 30.96 14.88 2.27
C ASP A 275 30.13 16.00 1.62
N GLU A 276 29.02 15.62 0.97
CA GLU A 276 28.08 16.54 0.35
C GLU A 276 26.69 16.43 1.00
N ASN A 277 26.22 17.54 1.52
CA ASN A 277 24.93 17.66 2.16
C ASN A 277 24.18 18.88 1.63
N LEU A 278 22.85 18.75 1.52
CA LEU A 278 21.94 19.87 1.25
C LEU A 278 21.29 20.30 2.56
N GLU A 279 21.38 21.58 2.88
CA GLU A 279 20.62 22.14 3.99
C GLU A 279 19.13 22.21 3.65
N VAL A 280 18.29 21.81 4.59
CA VAL A 280 16.83 21.81 4.42
C VAL A 280 16.14 22.57 5.54
N LEU A 281 15.13 23.36 5.17
CA LEU A 281 14.19 24.01 6.07
C LEU A 281 12.78 23.50 5.76
N ILE A 282 12.27 22.59 6.57
CA ILE A 282 10.95 21.99 6.37
C ILE A 282 9.95 22.77 7.23
N ILE A 283 8.91 23.32 6.62
CA ILE A 283 7.96 24.20 7.29
C ILE A 283 6.59 23.56 7.33
N GLN A 284 6.11 23.28 8.52
CA GLN A 284 4.76 22.81 8.83
C GLN A 284 3.90 24.00 9.29
N PRO A 285 3.12 24.64 8.41
CA PRO A 285 2.38 25.84 8.76
C PRO A 285 1.15 25.56 9.62
N ASN A 286 0.70 24.31 9.67
CA ASN A 286 -0.48 23.85 10.40
C ASN A 286 -1.75 24.63 10.06
N ILE A 287 -2.04 24.75 8.78
CA ILE A 287 -3.25 25.37 8.28
C ILE A 287 -4.36 24.31 8.20
N ASP A 288 -5.44 24.50 8.95
CA ASP A 288 -6.60 23.61 8.90
C ASP A 288 -7.17 23.58 7.47
N PRO A 289 -7.23 22.40 6.82
CA PRO A 289 -7.69 22.27 5.44
C PRO A 289 -9.14 22.68 5.22
N TYR A 290 -9.99 22.59 6.24
CA TYR A 290 -11.39 23.05 6.15
C TYR A 290 -11.47 24.58 6.19
N ASN A 291 -10.64 25.22 6.99
CA ASN A 291 -10.55 26.69 7.07
C ASN A 291 -9.78 27.30 5.90
N LYS A 292 -8.84 26.56 5.33
CA LYS A 292 -7.98 26.98 4.22
C LYS A 292 -8.76 27.53 3.02
N PHE A 293 -9.89 26.93 2.69
CA PHE A 293 -10.70 27.29 1.52
C PHE A 293 -11.92 28.15 1.85
N GLN A 294 -12.30 28.29 3.12
CA GLN A 294 -13.55 28.95 3.53
C GLN A 294 -13.34 30.19 4.38
N ALA A 295 -12.39 30.17 5.32
CA ALA A 295 -12.24 31.21 6.33
C ALA A 295 -10.90 31.98 6.23
N MET A 296 -9.88 31.44 5.56
CA MET A 296 -8.55 32.02 5.49
C MET A 296 -8.20 32.40 4.05
N THR A 297 -7.81 33.66 3.83
CA THR A 297 -7.35 34.12 2.50
C THR A 297 -5.97 33.54 2.19
N GLN A 298 -5.62 33.46 0.89
CA GLN A 298 -4.28 33.02 0.47
C GLN A 298 -3.19 33.98 1.02
N ASP A 299 -3.46 35.25 1.12
CA ASP A 299 -2.50 36.24 1.67
C ASP A 299 -2.21 36.01 3.16
N GLN A 300 -3.21 35.59 3.95
CA GLN A 300 -3.02 35.17 5.35
C GLN A 300 -2.20 33.89 5.47
N GLN A 301 -2.47 32.90 4.63
CA GLN A 301 -1.68 31.68 4.57
C GLN A 301 -0.22 31.96 4.19
N ASN A 302 -0.01 32.80 3.18
CA ASN A 302 1.31 33.25 2.77
C ASN A 302 2.05 33.98 3.90
N ALA A 303 1.36 34.85 4.67
CA ALA A 303 1.96 35.55 5.79
C ALA A 303 2.43 34.61 6.91
N ILE A 304 1.70 33.53 7.19
CA ILE A 304 2.10 32.52 8.18
C ILE A 304 3.41 31.86 7.74
N LEU A 305 3.48 31.41 6.49
CA LEU A 305 4.66 30.71 5.96
C LEU A 305 5.88 31.65 5.88
N GLU A 306 5.67 32.88 5.39
CA GLU A 306 6.72 33.89 5.31
C GLU A 306 7.29 34.23 6.70
N ALA A 307 6.45 34.42 7.71
CA ALA A 307 6.90 34.74 9.06
C ALA A 307 7.82 33.63 9.62
N GLN A 308 7.51 32.35 9.33
CA GLN A 308 8.37 31.23 9.72
C GLN A 308 9.70 31.25 8.94
N ILE A 309 9.67 31.51 7.62
CA ILE A 309 10.88 31.61 6.79
C ILE A 309 11.78 32.74 7.29
N VAL A 310 11.25 33.96 7.43
CA VAL A 310 12.02 35.13 7.84
C VAL A 310 12.66 34.91 9.21
N LYS A 311 11.88 34.39 10.18
CA LYS A 311 12.39 34.09 11.51
C LYS A 311 13.58 33.13 11.47
N GLU A 312 13.46 32.06 10.68
CA GLU A 312 14.44 30.96 10.67
C GLU A 312 15.67 31.27 9.82
N LEU A 313 15.54 32.17 8.81
CA LEU A 313 16.63 32.51 7.89
C LEU A 313 17.20 33.92 8.13
N ALA A 314 16.84 34.61 9.21
CA ALA A 314 17.31 35.98 9.49
C ALA A 314 18.86 36.09 9.43
N TYR A 315 19.59 35.05 9.83
CA TYR A 315 21.05 35.04 9.82
C TYR A 315 21.67 34.89 8.43
N ARG A 316 20.89 34.49 7.41
CA ARG A 316 21.35 34.29 6.01
C ARG A 316 21.00 35.45 5.09
N LYS A 317 20.36 36.52 5.61
CA LYS A 317 19.92 37.62 4.78
C LYS A 317 21.12 38.28 4.09
N ASN A 318 21.05 38.39 2.76
CA ASN A 318 22.09 38.97 1.89
C ASN A 318 23.46 38.23 1.93
N ASP A 319 23.50 36.99 2.42
CA ASP A 319 24.72 36.19 2.45
C ASP A 319 24.79 35.28 1.21
N SER A 320 25.55 35.71 0.20
CA SER A 320 25.78 34.96 -1.02
C SER A 320 26.82 33.84 -0.85
N THR A 321 27.52 33.79 0.29
CA THR A 321 28.54 32.74 0.58
C THR A 321 27.95 31.55 1.33
N ALA A 322 26.72 31.66 1.83
CA ALA A 322 26.03 30.59 2.53
C ALA A 322 25.79 29.38 1.59
N ALA A 323 25.91 28.17 2.12
CA ALA A 323 25.62 26.94 1.38
C ALA A 323 24.19 26.90 0.82
N PRO A 324 23.94 26.20 -0.30
CA PRO A 324 22.60 26.07 -0.84
C PRO A 324 21.61 25.50 0.19
N LEU A 325 20.42 26.06 0.23
CA LEU A 325 19.34 25.66 1.15
C LEU A 325 18.05 25.44 0.39
N LEU A 326 17.36 24.35 0.72
CA LEU A 326 16.03 24.02 0.22
C LEU A 326 14.98 24.25 1.31
N ILE A 327 14.08 25.21 1.09
CA ILE A 327 12.83 25.32 1.85
C ILE A 327 11.84 24.30 1.28
N VAL A 328 11.20 23.50 2.14
CA VAL A 328 10.13 22.57 1.75
C VAL A 328 8.85 22.98 2.46
N ALA A 329 7.83 23.33 1.68
CA ALA A 329 6.48 23.68 2.13
C ALA A 329 5.46 22.63 1.66
N PRO A 330 4.26 22.54 2.26
CA PRO A 330 3.36 21.40 2.06
C PRO A 330 2.64 21.38 0.69
N GLU A 331 2.00 20.24 0.41
CA GLU A 331 1.13 20.01 -0.75
C GLU A 331 -0.03 21.00 -0.82
N THR A 332 -0.40 21.40 -2.05
CA THR A 332 -1.52 22.32 -2.33
C THR A 332 -1.55 23.57 -1.45
N PHE A 333 -0.37 24.11 -1.13
CA PHE A 333 -0.25 25.31 -0.29
C PHE A 333 -0.97 26.51 -0.92
N THR A 334 -0.92 26.65 -2.24
CA THR A 334 -1.63 27.69 -2.97
C THR A 334 -2.53 27.12 -4.07
N GLY A 335 -3.55 27.89 -4.48
CA GLY A 335 -4.47 27.54 -5.55
C GLY A 335 -4.53 28.60 -6.67
N ASP A 336 -3.51 29.45 -6.81
CA ASP A 336 -3.52 30.57 -7.76
C ASP A 336 -2.46 30.48 -8.86
N ILE A 337 -1.95 29.28 -9.14
CA ILE A 337 -0.92 29.08 -10.17
C ILE A 337 -1.57 28.86 -11.54
N VAL A 338 -1.18 29.67 -12.50
CA VAL A 338 -1.45 29.46 -13.93
C VAL A 338 -0.16 29.00 -14.60
N VAL A 339 -0.18 27.83 -15.22
CA VAL A 339 1.00 27.25 -15.90
C VAL A 339 1.50 28.20 -16.99
N GLY A 340 2.79 28.48 -17.00
CA GLY A 340 3.41 29.42 -17.95
C GLY A 340 3.12 30.91 -17.69
N GLN A 341 2.32 31.26 -16.66
CA GLN A 341 1.98 32.64 -16.30
C GLN A 341 2.11 32.85 -14.76
N TYR A 342 3.24 32.38 -14.21
CA TYR A 342 3.47 32.33 -12.76
C TYR A 342 3.41 33.69 -12.08
N GLU A 343 3.80 34.76 -12.80
CA GLU A 343 3.76 36.14 -12.33
C GLU A 343 2.34 36.68 -12.02
N ARG A 344 1.29 35.97 -12.44
CA ARG A 344 -0.09 36.28 -12.05
C ARG A 344 -0.39 35.83 -10.62
N SER A 345 0.30 34.81 -10.12
CA SER A 345 0.11 34.30 -8.75
C SER A 345 0.63 35.32 -7.71
N ARG A 346 -0.20 35.57 -6.69
CA ARG A 346 0.21 36.40 -5.53
C ARG A 346 1.25 35.68 -4.69
N THR A 347 1.07 34.38 -4.51
CA THR A 347 1.99 33.52 -3.76
C THR A 347 3.36 33.49 -4.42
N TRP A 348 3.42 33.24 -5.72
CA TRP A 348 4.67 33.22 -6.48
C TRP A 348 5.41 34.55 -6.38
N ARG A 349 4.73 35.69 -6.63
CA ARG A 349 5.33 37.03 -6.54
C ARG A 349 5.85 37.35 -5.14
N ARG A 350 5.10 36.97 -4.11
CA ARG A 350 5.49 37.22 -2.72
C ARG A 350 6.78 36.50 -2.36
N PHE A 351 6.84 35.19 -2.64
CA PHE A 351 8.00 34.37 -2.27
C PHE A 351 9.21 34.59 -3.18
N THR A 352 9.04 34.80 -4.48
CA THR A 352 10.17 35.24 -5.33
C THR A 352 10.74 36.56 -4.92
N THR A 353 9.90 37.53 -4.47
CA THR A 353 10.36 38.79 -3.93
C THR A 353 11.10 38.61 -2.60
N LEU A 354 10.59 37.81 -1.70
CA LEU A 354 11.24 37.48 -0.44
C LEU A 354 12.62 36.87 -0.67
N LEU A 355 12.71 35.89 -1.58
CA LEU A 355 13.93 35.13 -1.84
C LEU A 355 15.05 35.96 -2.50
N LYS A 356 14.76 37.14 -3.03
CA LYS A 356 15.81 38.07 -3.50
C LYS A 356 16.78 38.47 -2.38
N ASP A 357 16.30 38.53 -1.15
CA ASP A 357 17.11 38.85 0.02
C ASP A 357 17.89 37.61 0.56
N TYR A 358 17.71 36.45 -0.02
CA TYR A 358 18.30 35.19 0.44
C TYR A 358 18.97 34.43 -0.73
N PRO A 359 20.18 34.85 -1.14
CA PRO A 359 20.95 34.12 -2.15
C PRO A 359 21.15 32.64 -1.75
N ASN A 360 21.25 31.74 -2.72
CA ASN A 360 21.39 30.29 -2.52
C ASN A 360 20.18 29.60 -1.83
N VAL A 361 19.04 30.28 -1.68
CA VAL A 361 17.82 29.69 -1.12
C VAL A 361 16.83 29.39 -2.22
N ASN A 362 16.42 28.14 -2.30
CA ASN A 362 15.37 27.67 -3.21
C ASN A 362 14.17 27.21 -2.39
N MET A 363 12.97 27.38 -2.91
CA MET A 363 11.74 27.04 -2.21
C MET A 363 10.89 26.09 -3.03
N LEU A 364 10.61 24.93 -2.46
CA LEU A 364 9.69 23.93 -2.98
C LEU A 364 8.36 24.02 -2.23
N PHE A 365 7.25 24.17 -2.94
CA PHE A 365 5.91 24.17 -2.38
C PHE A 365 4.89 23.52 -3.31
N GLY A 366 3.81 23.00 -2.74
CA GLY A 366 2.72 22.42 -3.50
C GLY A 366 1.68 23.44 -3.94
N ALA A 367 1.06 23.21 -5.09
CA ALA A 367 0.04 24.08 -5.64
C ALA A 367 -1.04 23.30 -6.39
N SER A 368 -2.28 23.82 -6.34
CA SER A 368 -3.24 23.56 -7.41
C SER A 368 -2.88 24.48 -8.57
N ALA A 369 -2.58 23.90 -9.73
CA ALA A 369 -2.21 24.64 -10.93
C ALA A 369 -3.25 24.43 -12.02
N TYR A 370 -3.38 25.41 -12.89
CA TYR A 370 -4.37 25.45 -13.96
C TYR A 370 -3.69 25.72 -15.30
N ASP A 371 -4.03 24.92 -16.30
CA ASP A 371 -3.64 25.15 -17.67
C ASP A 371 -4.87 25.46 -18.51
N TYR A 372 -4.83 26.60 -19.22
CA TYR A 372 -5.92 27.05 -20.06
C TYR A 372 -5.63 26.68 -21.51
N ILE A 373 -6.49 25.83 -22.06
CA ILE A 373 -6.32 25.18 -23.36
C ILE A 373 -7.39 25.66 -24.32
N ASN A 374 -7.01 26.00 -25.55
CA ASN A 374 -7.95 26.27 -26.62
C ASN A 374 -8.46 24.96 -27.23
N ALA A 375 -9.69 24.96 -27.76
CA ALA A 375 -10.29 23.78 -28.37
C ALA A 375 -9.44 23.16 -29.50
N ALA A 376 -8.64 23.98 -30.19
CA ALA A 376 -7.71 23.52 -31.26
C ALA A 376 -6.54 22.68 -30.70
N GLU A 377 -6.24 22.75 -29.43
CA GLU A 377 -5.15 22.02 -28.76
C GLU A 377 -5.58 20.64 -28.24
N ALA A 378 -6.82 20.20 -28.56
CA ALA A 378 -7.39 18.93 -28.18
C ALA A 378 -7.32 18.64 -26.66
N PRO A 379 -8.15 19.33 -25.84
CA PRO A 379 -8.17 19.14 -24.37
C PRO A 379 -8.44 17.70 -23.98
N SER A 380 -7.94 17.30 -22.82
CA SER A 380 -8.14 15.96 -22.28
C SER A 380 -9.61 15.68 -21.95
N TYR A 381 -9.97 14.40 -21.77
CA TYR A 381 -11.34 14.02 -21.36
C TYR A 381 -11.74 14.56 -19.98
N THR A 382 -10.77 14.98 -19.16
CA THR A 382 -10.98 15.52 -17.83
C THR A 382 -11.02 17.04 -17.82
N ALA A 383 -10.62 17.71 -18.90
CA ALA A 383 -10.69 19.16 -19.04
C ALA A 383 -12.13 19.64 -18.89
N ARG A 384 -12.30 20.80 -18.22
CA ARG A 384 -13.60 21.44 -18.04
C ARG A 384 -13.79 22.55 -19.05
N ASP A 385 -14.93 22.49 -19.73
CA ASP A 385 -15.33 23.54 -20.66
C ASP A 385 -15.72 24.83 -19.92
N LEU A 386 -15.08 25.93 -20.26
CA LEU A 386 -15.38 27.26 -19.74
C LEU A 386 -16.23 28.09 -20.74
N GLY A 387 -16.57 27.51 -21.87
CA GLY A 387 -17.24 28.17 -22.98
C GLY A 387 -16.29 29.00 -23.86
N ARG A 388 -16.78 29.41 -25.05
CA ARG A 388 -16.01 30.22 -26.02
C ARG A 388 -14.69 29.58 -26.46
N ASP A 389 -14.71 28.25 -26.69
CA ASP A 389 -13.57 27.42 -27.09
C ASP A 389 -12.40 27.43 -26.09
N LEU A 390 -12.65 27.79 -24.82
CA LEU A 390 -11.67 27.78 -23.74
C LEU A 390 -11.97 26.63 -22.79
N TRP A 391 -10.93 25.86 -22.47
CA TRP A 391 -10.96 24.75 -21.55
C TRP A 391 -9.95 24.97 -20.41
N VAL A 392 -10.15 24.32 -19.29
CA VAL A 392 -9.18 24.33 -18.19
C VAL A 392 -8.87 22.90 -17.73
N GLU A 393 -7.59 22.60 -17.65
CA GLU A 393 -7.05 21.43 -16.94
C GLU A 393 -6.52 21.84 -15.58
N SER A 394 -6.78 20.99 -14.60
CA SER A 394 -6.34 21.20 -13.21
C SER A 394 -5.25 20.20 -12.87
N HIS A 395 -4.24 20.64 -12.14
CA HIS A 395 -3.11 19.80 -11.72
C HIS A 395 -2.86 19.97 -10.22
N ASN A 396 -2.49 18.88 -9.55
CA ASN A 396 -1.81 18.93 -8.26
C ASN A 396 -0.30 18.96 -8.56
N SER A 397 0.38 20.02 -8.14
CA SER A 397 1.74 20.31 -8.62
C SER A 397 2.70 20.64 -7.49
N ALA A 398 3.98 20.39 -7.74
CA ALA A 398 5.10 20.89 -6.95
C ALA A 398 5.85 21.96 -7.76
N LEU A 399 6.12 23.10 -7.17
CA LEU A 399 6.87 24.20 -7.76
C LEU A 399 8.18 24.41 -7.01
N MET A 400 9.27 24.59 -7.75
CA MET A 400 10.55 25.08 -7.25
C MET A 400 10.78 26.51 -7.77
N ILE A 401 11.05 27.43 -6.85
CA ILE A 401 11.35 28.84 -7.17
C ILE A 401 12.60 29.32 -6.42
N ASP A 402 13.22 30.39 -6.93
CA ASP A 402 14.33 31.10 -6.28
C ASP A 402 14.18 32.62 -6.40
N GLY A 403 15.13 33.37 -5.85
CA GLY A 403 15.15 34.84 -5.88
C GLY A 403 15.37 35.44 -7.27
N THR A 404 15.79 34.66 -8.28
CA THR A 404 15.91 35.07 -9.68
C THR A 404 14.62 34.97 -10.46
N ALA A 405 13.54 34.49 -9.80
CA ALA A 405 12.25 34.19 -10.39
C ALA A 405 12.26 32.95 -11.33
N ARG A 406 13.32 32.14 -11.30
CA ARG A 406 13.32 30.84 -11.97
C ARG A 406 12.20 29.99 -11.37
N THR A 407 11.47 29.28 -12.22
CA THR A 407 10.36 28.44 -11.82
C THR A 407 10.43 27.11 -12.56
N GLU A 408 10.46 26.05 -11.80
CA GLU A 408 10.31 24.68 -12.29
C GLU A 408 9.03 24.08 -11.71
N ILE A 409 8.32 23.29 -12.48
CA ILE A 409 7.05 22.66 -12.08
C ILE A 409 7.07 21.18 -12.40
N PHE A 410 6.49 20.40 -11.48
CA PHE A 410 6.19 18.99 -11.66
C PHE A 410 4.72 18.77 -11.33
N HIS A 411 3.97 18.13 -12.23
CA HIS A 411 2.59 17.74 -11.99
C HIS A 411 2.54 16.31 -11.45
N LYS A 412 1.82 16.13 -10.36
CA LYS A 412 1.63 14.82 -9.71
C LYS A 412 1.16 13.78 -10.70
N SER A 413 1.86 12.66 -10.81
CA SER A 413 1.58 11.58 -11.77
C SER A 413 0.62 10.52 -11.21
N LYS A 414 0.78 10.14 -9.92
CA LYS A 414 -0.07 9.13 -9.26
C LYS A 414 -1.15 9.83 -8.45
N LEU A 415 -2.28 10.10 -9.10
CA LEU A 415 -3.41 10.81 -8.53
C LEU A 415 -4.28 9.90 -7.66
N VAL A 416 -4.92 10.48 -6.64
CA VAL A 416 -5.84 9.75 -5.76
C VAL A 416 -7.16 9.51 -6.48
N VAL A 417 -7.53 8.24 -6.63
CA VAL A 417 -8.75 7.81 -7.33
C VAL A 417 -10.01 8.44 -6.70
N ALA A 418 -10.90 8.92 -7.52
CA ALA A 418 -12.15 9.62 -7.20
C ALA A 418 -11.99 10.99 -6.52
N VAL A 419 -10.89 11.24 -5.80
CA VAL A 419 -10.64 12.52 -5.12
C VAL A 419 -9.94 13.51 -6.05
N GLU A 420 -8.86 13.07 -6.71
CA GLU A 420 -8.10 13.90 -7.64
C GLU A 420 -8.36 13.53 -9.10
N GLN A 421 -8.59 12.24 -9.42
CA GLN A 421 -8.85 11.82 -10.78
C GLN A 421 -10.12 10.97 -10.91
N THR A 422 -10.82 11.13 -12.02
CA THR A 422 -11.83 10.19 -12.50
C THR A 422 -11.11 9.06 -13.25
N PRO A 423 -11.12 7.82 -12.73
CA PRO A 423 -10.44 6.70 -13.39
C PRO A 423 -11.15 6.38 -14.73
N TYR A 424 -10.38 5.89 -15.71
CA TYR A 424 -10.93 5.58 -17.05
C TYR A 424 -11.85 6.69 -17.58
N PRO A 425 -11.34 7.91 -17.77
CA PRO A 425 -12.17 9.11 -17.95
C PRO A 425 -13.10 9.02 -19.15
N ARG A 426 -12.72 8.29 -20.20
CA ARG A 426 -13.59 8.03 -21.38
C ARG A 426 -14.93 7.39 -21.02
N ILE A 427 -14.98 6.65 -19.91
CA ILE A 427 -16.18 5.92 -19.45
C ILE A 427 -16.83 6.67 -18.30
N PHE A 428 -16.05 6.99 -17.26
CA PHE A 428 -16.58 7.45 -15.98
C PHE A 428 -16.84 8.96 -15.92
N CYS A 429 -16.22 9.81 -16.76
CA CYS A 429 -16.54 11.25 -16.77
C CYS A 429 -18.02 11.51 -17.12
N LYS A 430 -18.57 10.80 -18.12
CA LYS A 430 -19.99 10.94 -18.48
C LYS A 430 -20.93 10.46 -17.36
N ILE A 431 -20.54 9.39 -16.66
CA ILE A 431 -21.31 8.86 -15.54
C ILE A 431 -21.24 9.85 -14.37
N ASP A 432 -20.06 10.39 -14.08
CA ASP A 432 -19.86 11.39 -13.04
C ASP A 432 -20.68 12.67 -13.30
N GLU A 433 -20.71 13.16 -14.54
CA GLU A 433 -21.54 14.30 -14.95
C GLU A 433 -23.03 14.04 -14.70
N MET A 434 -23.52 12.85 -15.03
CA MET A 434 -24.91 12.45 -14.76
C MET A 434 -25.23 12.39 -13.26
N LEU A 435 -24.21 12.13 -12.43
CA LEU A 435 -24.32 12.06 -10.96
C LEU A 435 -24.02 13.41 -10.26
N GLY A 436 -23.81 14.49 -11.04
CA GLY A 436 -23.59 15.82 -10.49
C GLY A 436 -22.12 16.26 -10.44
N GLY A 437 -21.19 15.51 -11.03
CA GLY A 437 -19.79 15.93 -11.21
C GLY A 437 -19.00 15.99 -9.90
N VAL A 438 -19.05 14.94 -9.08
CA VAL A 438 -18.45 14.89 -7.74
C VAL A 438 -17.01 14.41 -7.73
N MET A 439 -16.53 13.76 -8.79
CA MET A 439 -15.15 13.24 -8.87
C MET A 439 -14.16 14.33 -9.27
N GLY A 440 -12.92 14.20 -8.77
CA GLY A 440 -11.82 15.05 -9.17
C GLY A 440 -11.44 14.87 -10.64
N ARG A 441 -10.91 15.92 -11.26
CA ARG A 441 -10.54 15.95 -12.68
C ARG A 441 -9.15 16.50 -12.89
N CYS A 442 -8.22 16.24 -11.96
CA CYS A 442 -6.83 16.57 -12.18
C CYS A 442 -6.25 15.72 -13.33
N VAL A 443 -5.35 16.34 -14.08
CA VAL A 443 -4.52 15.69 -15.09
C VAL A 443 -3.16 15.42 -14.50
N GLY A 444 -2.70 14.18 -14.57
CA GLY A 444 -1.36 13.77 -14.14
C GLY A 444 -0.34 13.97 -15.24
N GLN A 445 0.93 14.07 -14.86
CA GLN A 445 2.07 14.08 -15.76
C GLN A 445 2.51 12.64 -16.05
N ASP A 446 2.76 12.30 -17.31
CA ASP A 446 3.16 10.94 -17.69
C ASP A 446 4.58 10.61 -17.24
N GLU A 447 5.51 11.56 -17.40
CA GLU A 447 6.92 11.37 -17.05
C GLU A 447 7.31 12.17 -15.80
N ILE A 448 8.10 11.57 -14.93
CA ILE A 448 8.69 12.25 -13.79
C ILE A 448 9.64 13.36 -14.26
N SER A 449 9.51 14.55 -13.66
CA SER A 449 10.47 15.65 -13.76
C SER A 449 11.21 15.80 -12.44
N LEU A 450 12.50 16.17 -12.52
CA LEU A 450 13.28 16.56 -11.36
C LEU A 450 13.21 18.08 -11.18
N LEU A 451 13.41 18.50 -9.96
CA LEU A 451 13.52 19.91 -9.57
C LEU A 451 14.96 20.18 -9.13
N ASN A 452 15.47 21.37 -9.42
CA ASN A 452 16.86 21.70 -9.18
C ASN A 452 17.00 22.76 -8.08
N VAL A 453 17.78 22.46 -7.06
CA VAL A 453 18.27 23.43 -6.09
C VAL A 453 19.52 24.07 -6.68
N ARG A 454 19.46 25.37 -6.97
CA ARG A 454 20.54 26.11 -7.63
C ARG A 454 21.23 27.06 -6.65
N ASP A 455 22.55 27.12 -6.70
CA ASP A 455 23.34 28.14 -6.02
C ASP A 455 23.57 29.39 -6.89
N VAL A 456 24.20 30.43 -6.31
CA VAL A 456 24.53 31.68 -7.05
C VAL A 456 25.54 31.46 -8.16
N GLU A 457 26.35 30.42 -8.13
CA GLU A 457 27.33 30.06 -9.15
C GLU A 457 26.68 29.33 -10.32
N GLY A 458 25.42 28.90 -10.17
CA GLY A 458 24.66 28.17 -11.17
C GLY A 458 24.82 26.66 -11.12
N ASN A 459 25.44 26.11 -10.04
CA ASN A 459 25.49 24.66 -9.83
C ASN A 459 24.11 24.14 -9.42
N ASP A 460 23.70 23.02 -9.99
CA ASP A 460 22.40 22.40 -9.75
C ASP A 460 22.50 21.10 -8.97
N VAL A 461 21.74 20.97 -7.90
CA VAL A 461 21.49 19.72 -7.17
C VAL A 461 20.11 19.20 -7.52
N LYS A 462 20.05 18.04 -8.17
CA LYS A 462 18.79 17.42 -8.59
C LYS A 462 18.07 16.78 -7.41
N ILE A 463 16.80 17.18 -7.22
CA ILE A 463 15.91 16.69 -6.17
C ILE A 463 14.66 16.09 -6.83
N GLY A 464 14.26 14.90 -6.39
CA GLY A 464 12.94 14.35 -6.71
C GLY A 464 11.89 14.87 -5.71
N CYS A 465 10.69 15.13 -6.19
CA CYS A 465 9.56 15.49 -5.32
C CYS A 465 8.41 14.53 -5.55
N ALA A 466 8.09 13.70 -4.55
CA ALA A 466 6.89 12.89 -4.57
C ALA A 466 5.76 13.63 -3.82
N VAL A 467 4.62 13.80 -4.50
CA VAL A 467 3.48 14.52 -3.94
C VAL A 467 2.54 13.51 -3.27
N CYS A 468 2.53 13.51 -1.92
CA CYS A 468 1.58 12.78 -1.10
C CYS A 468 1.52 11.27 -1.44
N TYR A 469 0.42 10.84 -2.04
CA TYR A 469 0.12 9.46 -2.41
C TYR A 469 1.17 8.79 -3.33
N GLU A 470 1.92 9.55 -4.12
CA GLU A 470 3.01 9.01 -4.97
C GLU A 470 4.06 8.25 -4.16
N SER A 471 4.29 8.65 -2.90
CA SER A 471 5.25 8.00 -2.01
C SER A 471 4.88 6.56 -1.64
N VAL A 472 3.64 6.13 -1.91
CA VAL A 472 3.20 4.74 -1.70
C VAL A 472 3.74 3.79 -2.78
N TYR A 473 4.05 4.29 -3.98
CA TYR A 473 4.43 3.51 -5.15
C TYR A 473 5.95 3.27 -5.22
N GLY A 474 6.40 2.06 -4.92
CA GLY A 474 7.84 1.74 -4.80
C GLY A 474 8.59 1.83 -6.12
N GLU A 475 8.20 1.09 -7.16
CA GLU A 475 8.91 1.09 -8.45
C GLU A 475 8.85 2.46 -9.14
N TYR A 476 7.68 3.12 -9.14
CA TYR A 476 7.52 4.49 -9.62
C TYR A 476 8.51 5.47 -8.95
N TYR A 477 8.67 5.37 -7.63
CA TYR A 477 9.58 6.23 -6.89
C TYR A 477 11.04 6.08 -7.32
N THR A 478 11.43 4.90 -7.84
CA THR A 478 12.81 4.68 -8.33
C THR A 478 13.16 5.51 -9.56
N ASP A 479 12.16 5.96 -10.34
CA ASP A 479 12.40 6.72 -11.56
C ASP A 479 12.98 8.11 -11.29
N TYR A 480 12.66 8.72 -10.13
CA TYR A 480 13.34 9.96 -9.70
C TYR A 480 14.86 9.74 -9.58
N ILE A 481 15.26 8.62 -8.97
CA ILE A 481 16.68 8.32 -8.73
C ILE A 481 17.36 7.93 -10.03
N ARG A 482 16.72 7.18 -10.91
CA ARG A 482 17.23 6.86 -12.26
C ARG A 482 17.47 8.11 -13.09
N LYS A 483 16.65 9.15 -12.94
CA LYS A 483 16.83 10.46 -13.60
C LYS A 483 17.89 11.34 -12.90
N GLY A 484 18.48 10.88 -11.80
CA GLY A 484 19.60 11.51 -11.12
C GLY A 484 19.24 12.29 -9.85
N ALA A 485 18.10 12.04 -9.22
CA ALA A 485 17.78 12.65 -7.92
C ALA A 485 18.78 12.18 -6.84
N ARG A 486 19.47 13.12 -6.21
CA ARG A 486 20.46 12.87 -5.17
C ARG A 486 19.87 12.83 -3.76
N ALA A 487 18.74 13.51 -3.56
CA ALA A 487 17.88 13.47 -2.38
C ALA A 487 16.43 13.61 -2.83
N MET A 488 15.48 13.39 -1.91
CA MET A 488 14.06 13.43 -2.19
C MET A 488 13.32 14.41 -1.27
N ALA A 489 12.28 15.02 -1.78
CA ALA A 489 11.25 15.67 -0.99
C ALA A 489 9.94 14.87 -1.06
N ILE A 490 9.15 14.88 0.02
CA ILE A 490 7.76 14.44 0.02
C ILE A 490 6.94 15.60 0.58
N ILE A 491 5.99 16.10 -0.19
CA ILE A 491 5.06 17.12 0.25
C ILE A 491 3.65 16.53 0.36
N THR A 492 2.94 16.80 1.47
CA THR A 492 1.66 16.14 1.73
C THR A 492 0.71 16.99 2.58
N ASN A 493 -0.58 16.62 2.55
CA ASN A 493 -1.61 17.16 3.42
C ASN A 493 -2.43 16.02 4.04
N ASP A 494 -1.91 15.45 5.14
CA ASP A 494 -2.51 14.29 5.82
C ASP A 494 -3.70 14.67 6.73
N ALA A 495 -4.08 15.94 6.81
CA ALA A 495 -5.14 16.44 7.69
C ALA A 495 -6.52 15.78 7.48
N TRP A 496 -6.81 15.41 6.23
CA TRP A 496 -8.09 14.82 5.84
C TRP A 496 -8.44 13.53 6.58
N TRP A 497 -7.45 12.87 7.18
CA TRP A 497 -7.65 11.59 7.88
C TRP A 497 -7.90 11.74 9.38
N GLY A 498 -7.79 12.97 9.94
CA GLY A 498 -7.92 13.22 11.37
C GLY A 498 -6.82 12.54 12.20
N ASP A 499 -6.94 12.55 13.53
CA ASP A 499 -5.99 11.83 14.40
C ASP A 499 -6.28 10.32 14.39
N THR A 500 -5.84 9.68 13.32
CA THR A 500 -6.03 8.24 13.05
C THR A 500 -4.70 7.59 12.68
N PRO A 501 -4.65 6.26 12.51
CA PRO A 501 -3.44 5.60 12.03
C PRO A 501 -2.99 6.02 10.61
N GLY A 502 -3.84 6.65 9.79
CA GLY A 502 -3.58 6.93 8.38
C GLY A 502 -2.30 7.72 8.13
N TYR A 503 -2.13 8.86 8.79
CA TYR A 503 -0.95 9.70 8.62
C TYR A 503 0.34 9.02 9.14
N ARG A 504 0.23 8.17 10.18
CA ARG A 504 1.36 7.39 10.70
C ARG A 504 1.78 6.27 9.74
N GLN A 505 0.81 5.62 9.09
CA GLN A 505 1.06 4.65 8.02
C GLN A 505 1.73 5.33 6.84
N HIS A 506 1.22 6.47 6.39
CA HIS A 506 1.78 7.24 5.29
C HIS A 506 3.23 7.67 5.55
N LEU A 507 3.53 8.19 6.75
CA LEU A 507 4.90 8.49 7.15
C LEU A 507 5.81 7.26 7.10
N SER A 508 5.32 6.10 7.53
CA SER A 508 6.13 4.86 7.51
C SER A 508 6.46 4.39 6.10
N TYR A 509 5.65 4.72 5.09
CA TYR A 509 5.95 4.41 3.70
C TYR A 509 7.10 5.26 3.15
N ALA A 510 7.31 6.47 3.65
CA ALA A 510 8.53 7.23 3.36
C ALA A 510 9.79 6.45 3.81
N SER A 511 9.73 5.76 4.95
CA SER A 511 10.82 4.88 5.40
C SER A 511 11.10 3.73 4.43
N LEU A 512 10.06 3.13 3.83
CA LEU A 512 10.24 2.11 2.78
C LEU A 512 10.96 2.70 1.57
N ARG A 513 10.52 3.85 1.08
CA ARG A 513 11.13 4.55 -0.07
C ARG A 513 12.59 4.87 0.19
N ALA A 514 12.90 5.37 1.39
CA ALA A 514 14.28 5.66 1.76
C ALA A 514 15.17 4.41 1.75
N ILE A 515 14.68 3.27 2.27
CA ILE A 515 15.42 1.99 2.26
C ILE A 515 15.60 1.46 0.84
N GLU A 516 14.55 1.44 0.04
CA GLU A 516 14.57 0.92 -1.33
C GLU A 516 15.52 1.69 -2.23
N THR A 517 15.65 3.00 -2.02
CA THR A 517 16.41 3.89 -2.90
C THR A 517 17.71 4.41 -2.30
N ARG A 518 17.92 4.22 -1.00
CA ARG A 518 19.03 4.78 -0.22
C ARG A 518 19.18 6.29 -0.40
N ARG A 519 18.03 6.99 -0.49
CA ARG A 519 17.97 8.46 -0.51
C ARG A 519 17.40 8.98 0.80
N ALA A 520 18.00 10.04 1.30
CA ALA A 520 17.39 10.82 2.39
C ALA A 520 16.17 11.59 1.86
N ILE A 521 15.20 11.80 2.73
CA ILE A 521 13.93 12.42 2.37
C ILE A 521 13.65 13.60 3.31
N ALA A 522 13.42 14.78 2.74
CA ALA A 522 12.83 15.93 3.43
C ALA A 522 11.30 15.84 3.29
N ARG A 523 10.62 15.36 4.33
CA ARG A 523 9.15 15.21 4.32
C ARG A 523 8.49 16.42 4.98
N CYS A 524 7.64 17.11 4.23
CA CYS A 524 6.83 18.24 4.70
C CYS A 524 5.35 17.87 4.66
N ALA A 525 4.69 17.95 5.80
CA ALA A 525 3.24 17.85 5.94
C ALA A 525 2.66 19.21 6.34
N ASN A 526 1.41 19.49 5.96
CA ASN A 526 0.72 20.70 6.41
C ASN A 526 0.38 20.64 7.91
N THR A 527 -0.34 19.60 8.33
CA THR A 527 -0.79 19.37 9.71
C THR A 527 -0.33 18.00 10.24
N GLY A 528 0.19 17.14 9.35
CA GLY A 528 0.67 15.80 9.65
C GLY A 528 1.98 15.79 10.41
N ILE A 529 2.80 14.77 10.17
CA ILE A 529 4.14 14.69 10.73
C ILE A 529 5.16 15.02 9.65
N SER A 530 5.84 16.15 9.78
CA SER A 530 7.04 16.46 9.00
C SER A 530 8.26 15.79 9.64
N ALA A 531 9.25 15.41 8.83
CA ALA A 531 10.45 14.75 9.32
C ALA A 531 11.56 14.75 8.27
N ILE A 532 12.79 14.54 8.71
CA ILE A 532 13.87 14.07 7.86
C ILE A 532 13.90 12.54 7.98
N VAL A 533 13.91 11.82 6.87
CA VAL A 533 14.05 10.36 6.85
C VAL A 533 15.42 10.01 6.31
N SER A 534 16.20 9.26 7.09
CA SER A 534 17.55 8.85 6.70
C SER A 534 17.53 7.79 5.58
N PRO A 535 18.64 7.55 4.86
CA PRO A 535 18.75 6.47 3.88
C PRO A 535 18.51 5.06 4.45
N SER A 536 18.61 4.88 5.77
CA SER A 536 18.24 3.63 6.45
C SER A 536 16.76 3.56 6.86
N GLY A 537 15.96 4.57 6.51
CA GLY A 537 14.53 4.64 6.84
C GLY A 537 14.23 5.14 8.26
N LYS A 538 15.23 5.59 9.03
CA LYS A 538 15.00 6.17 10.36
C LYS A 538 14.34 7.54 10.22
N ILE A 539 13.26 7.75 10.96
CA ILE A 539 12.56 9.04 11.05
C ILE A 539 13.31 9.89 12.07
N LEU A 540 13.82 11.02 11.62
CA LEU A 540 14.58 11.97 12.41
C LEU A 540 13.79 13.26 12.58
N GLN A 541 13.87 13.87 13.77
CA GLN A 541 13.21 15.15 14.09
C GLN A 541 11.72 15.19 13.71
N PRO A 542 10.88 14.19 14.07
CA PRO A 542 9.48 14.23 13.72
C PRO A 542 8.77 15.38 14.44
N THR A 543 7.95 16.14 13.71
CA THR A 543 7.10 17.18 14.29
C THR A 543 5.91 16.57 15.02
N PRO A 544 5.32 17.28 16.00
CA PRO A 544 4.02 16.93 16.54
C PRO A 544 2.92 17.01 15.47
N TRP A 545 1.88 16.17 15.66
CA TRP A 545 0.65 16.23 14.89
C TRP A 545 -0.17 17.49 15.25
N TRP A 546 -0.70 18.17 14.23
CA TRP A 546 -1.59 19.32 14.36
C TRP A 546 -0.98 20.52 15.12
N GLU A 547 0.32 20.71 14.99
CA GLU A 547 1.05 21.85 15.56
C GLU A 547 1.86 22.55 14.47
N GLN A 548 2.06 23.86 14.65
CA GLN A 548 2.97 24.63 13.82
C GLN A 548 4.42 24.29 14.20
N ALA A 549 5.23 23.93 13.21
CA ALA A 549 6.60 23.49 13.47
C ALA A 549 7.54 23.80 12.30
N VAL A 550 8.83 23.87 12.59
CA VAL A 550 9.91 24.00 11.61
C VAL A 550 11.02 23.04 11.94
N ILE A 551 11.56 22.37 10.94
CA ILE A 551 12.74 21.52 11.05
C ILE A 551 13.88 22.15 10.26
N LYS A 552 15.01 22.36 10.92
CA LYS A 552 16.29 22.67 10.28
C LYS A 552 17.17 21.42 10.31
N GLY A 553 17.75 21.08 9.18
CA GLY A 553 18.63 19.93 9.12
C GLY A 553 19.39 19.83 7.82
N GLN A 554 20.05 18.72 7.64
CA GLN A 554 20.79 18.40 6.42
C GLN A 554 20.36 17.04 5.89
N VAL A 555 20.33 16.90 4.57
CA VAL A 555 20.11 15.63 3.88
C VAL A 555 21.36 15.31 3.07
N PRO A 556 21.93 14.09 3.23
CA PRO A 556 23.07 13.66 2.46
C PRO A 556 22.69 13.51 0.98
N LEU A 557 23.56 14.00 0.11
CA LEU A 557 23.44 13.85 -1.33
C LEU A 557 24.15 12.57 -1.76
N ARG A 558 23.46 11.71 -2.50
CA ARG A 558 23.99 10.40 -2.90
C ARG A 558 23.74 10.16 -4.39
N ASP A 559 24.71 9.50 -5.04
CA ASP A 559 24.64 9.14 -6.46
C ASP A 559 24.55 7.62 -6.70
N ASP A 560 24.90 6.81 -5.67
CA ASP A 560 24.88 5.35 -5.76
C ASP A 560 23.45 4.82 -6.01
N LEU A 561 23.34 3.79 -6.85
CA LEU A 561 22.07 3.15 -7.18
C LEU A 561 21.94 1.82 -6.44
N THR A 562 20.79 1.61 -5.80
CA THR A 562 20.47 0.30 -5.24
C THR A 562 20.16 -0.70 -6.35
N PHE A 563 20.21 -2.00 -6.05
CA PHE A 563 19.82 -3.02 -7.01
C PHE A 563 18.36 -2.86 -7.45
N PHE A 564 17.47 -2.52 -6.53
CA PHE A 564 16.06 -2.27 -6.83
C PHE A 564 15.87 -1.05 -7.75
N VAL A 565 16.62 0.03 -7.54
CA VAL A 565 16.59 1.19 -8.46
C VAL A 565 17.08 0.78 -9.85
N SER A 566 18.19 0.06 -9.94
CA SER A 566 18.82 -0.28 -11.23
C SER A 566 17.99 -1.27 -12.05
N HIS A 567 17.34 -2.25 -11.41
CA HIS A 567 16.69 -3.38 -12.09
C HIS A 567 15.15 -3.37 -11.96
N GLY A 568 14.59 -2.53 -11.09
CA GLY A 568 13.15 -2.48 -10.80
C GLY A 568 12.65 -3.73 -10.05
N ASP A 569 11.35 -3.92 -10.07
CA ASP A 569 10.67 -5.02 -9.37
C ASP A 569 10.81 -6.34 -10.13
N ILE A 570 11.93 -7.04 -9.92
CA ILE A 570 12.17 -8.38 -10.49
C ILE A 570 11.21 -9.41 -9.89
N THR A 571 10.91 -9.30 -8.58
CA THR A 571 10.03 -10.26 -7.89
C THR A 571 8.64 -10.28 -8.51
N GLY A 572 8.04 -9.12 -8.70
CA GLY A 572 6.72 -9.00 -9.32
C GLY A 572 6.72 -9.44 -10.78
N ARG A 573 7.77 -9.11 -11.54
CA ARG A 573 7.90 -9.54 -12.95
C ARG A 573 7.99 -11.06 -13.09
N ILE A 574 8.82 -11.73 -12.26
CA ILE A 574 8.94 -13.20 -12.26
C ILE A 574 7.60 -13.82 -11.84
N CYS A 575 6.98 -13.34 -10.76
CA CYS A 575 5.70 -13.87 -10.30
C CYS A 575 4.60 -13.67 -11.36
N SER A 576 4.57 -12.54 -12.05
CA SER A 576 3.61 -12.27 -13.14
C SER A 576 3.81 -13.24 -14.31
N PHE A 577 5.05 -13.49 -14.70
CA PHE A 577 5.36 -14.46 -15.76
C PHE A 577 4.92 -15.88 -15.38
N VAL A 578 5.27 -16.33 -14.17
CA VAL A 578 4.89 -17.66 -13.67
C VAL A 578 3.36 -17.76 -13.51
N PHE A 579 2.70 -16.71 -13.07
CA PHE A 579 1.23 -16.65 -13.00
C PHE A 579 0.60 -16.90 -14.36
N VAL A 580 1.06 -16.20 -15.42
CA VAL A 580 0.54 -16.39 -16.79
C VAL A 580 0.73 -17.84 -17.25
N LEU A 581 1.90 -18.44 -17.04
CA LEU A 581 2.16 -19.82 -17.41
C LEU A 581 1.22 -20.80 -16.69
N LEU A 582 1.05 -20.62 -15.37
CA LEU A 582 0.18 -21.48 -14.58
C LEU A 582 -1.31 -21.26 -14.90
N LEU A 583 -1.72 -20.02 -15.23
CA LEU A 583 -3.07 -19.73 -15.68
C LEU A 583 -3.40 -20.42 -17.01
N LEU A 584 -2.47 -20.40 -17.98
CA LEU A 584 -2.59 -21.12 -19.25
C LEU A 584 -2.66 -22.63 -19.02
N ALA A 585 -1.79 -23.18 -18.17
CA ALA A 585 -1.82 -24.59 -17.80
C ALA A 585 -3.15 -25.00 -17.13
N LEU A 586 -3.71 -24.13 -16.30
CA LEU A 586 -5.01 -24.32 -15.66
C LEU A 586 -6.13 -24.33 -16.71
N ALA A 587 -6.12 -23.38 -17.65
CA ALA A 587 -7.10 -23.29 -18.74
C ALA A 587 -7.09 -24.55 -19.63
N VAL A 588 -5.90 -25.01 -20.03
CA VAL A 588 -5.74 -26.27 -20.79
C VAL A 588 -6.33 -27.45 -20.03
N ARG A 589 -6.03 -27.59 -18.71
CA ARG A 589 -6.57 -28.67 -17.88
C ARG A 589 -8.09 -28.61 -17.68
N PHE A 590 -8.70 -27.44 -17.82
CA PHE A 590 -10.15 -27.32 -17.84
C PHE A 590 -10.74 -27.68 -19.21
N GLY A 591 -10.03 -27.36 -20.31
CA GLY A 591 -10.45 -27.68 -21.68
C GLY A 591 -10.31 -29.16 -22.04
N THR A 592 -9.31 -29.87 -21.48
CA THR A 592 -9.16 -31.33 -21.68
C THR A 592 -10.16 -32.07 -20.78
N LYS A 593 -11.19 -32.65 -21.42
CA LYS A 593 -12.07 -33.62 -20.74
C LYS A 593 -11.28 -34.92 -20.50
N HIS A 594 -10.93 -35.18 -19.27
CA HIS A 594 -10.54 -36.52 -18.81
C HIS A 594 -11.70 -37.11 -18.00
#